data_10ce178938ec99b475f72e9970186cf1
#
_entry.id   10ce178938ec99b475f72e9970186cf1
#
_cell.length_a   1.000
_cell.length_b   1.000
_cell.length_c   1.000
_cell.angle_alpha   90.00
_cell.angle_beta   90.00
_cell.angle_gamma   90.00
#
_symmetry.space_group_name_H-M   'P 1'
#
loop_
_entity.id
_entity.type
_entity.pdbx_description
1 polymer ?
#
loop_
_entity_poly.entity_id
_entity_poly.type
_entity_poly.pdbx_seq_one_letter_code
_entity_poly.pdbx_strand_id
1 'polypeptide(L)'
;RYVIQNEGYKVYKDTKQQLLEATGGGGFAGNSIIQTNLAAYVNQAMGDIDNLINTTLPMSVRKVYQSIVQESVAKVVTGLSTSDKAISDTVMKWAQKGFYGFTDSQGKHWKADTYARQVIKSTAWRVYREVRMAPAEELGIDTFYYHKKATAREMCAPLQHQIVTTGVARTEKGERILALSDYGYGYAWGCQGINCTHEMTPYIPGANYKPDLPDELRDLTPEQAIENANAQAKQRALERSIRQSKEFLHVAEKLGDSDLISKYKSKVRIQQGAMRDYLKQHPFLHRDYAREKYYDDPYTKAKKEVKLREEQKKVRELATKRAELDKAVKSGKIVSVSGVTVGHTPPGKAGEPNSVVQHNATNGDVLGRTYYDDRGYKVKDIHFTNHKQPDKHPYGKKGEHVHDFVFDDDGKFISRTTRELTNNEREENLDILWRY
;
A
#
# COMPACT_ATOMS: atom_id res chain seq x y z
N ARG A 1 4.58 -10.91 20.48
CA ARG A 1 5.02 -10.07 21.61
C ARG A 1 6.27 -9.26 21.27
N TYR A 2 7.38 -9.92 20.87
CA TYR A 2 8.66 -9.25 20.54
C TYR A 2 8.55 -8.21 19.39
N VAL A 3 7.81 -8.49 18.35
CA VAL A 3 7.65 -7.59 17.18
C VAL A 3 6.78 -6.36 17.54
N ILE A 4 5.73 -6.52 18.35
CA ILE A 4 4.92 -5.39 18.87
C ILE A 4 5.79 -4.45 19.70
N GLN A 5 6.67 -5.02 20.53
CA GLN A 5 7.58 -4.25 21.36
C GLN A 5 8.54 -3.41 20.52
N ASN A 6 9.08 -3.95 19.41
CA ASN A 6 10.06 -3.24 18.58
C ASN A 6 9.43 -2.12 17.74
N GLU A 7 8.29 -2.35 17.11
CA GLU A 7 7.64 -1.32 16.28
C GLU A 7 6.98 -0.24 17.14
N GLY A 8 6.34 -0.62 18.26
CA GLY A 8 5.87 0.34 19.24
C GLY A 8 7.00 1.19 19.82
N TYR A 9 8.17 0.58 20.03
CA TYR A 9 9.37 1.29 20.51
C TYR A 9 9.93 2.29 19.49
N LYS A 10 9.88 2.00 18.20
CA LYS A 10 10.29 2.97 17.16
C LYS A 10 9.38 4.20 17.16
N VAL A 11 8.06 4.01 17.11
CA VAL A 11 7.09 5.11 17.15
C VAL A 11 7.26 5.96 18.40
N TYR A 12 7.44 5.31 19.55
CA TYR A 12 7.72 5.99 20.81
C TYR A 12 9.02 6.80 20.76
N LYS A 13 10.12 6.20 20.29
CA LYS A 13 11.44 6.84 20.20
C LYS A 13 11.42 8.05 19.28
N ASP A 14 10.79 7.93 18.11
CA ASP A 14 10.68 9.02 17.15
C ASP A 14 9.84 10.18 17.73
N THR A 15 8.73 9.88 18.41
CA THR A 15 7.91 10.91 19.06
C THR A 15 8.66 11.56 20.22
N LYS A 16 9.37 10.77 21.03
CA LYS A 16 10.18 11.30 22.14
C LYS A 16 11.30 12.18 21.67
N GLN A 17 11.98 11.83 20.58
CA GLN A 17 13.05 12.67 20.01
C GLN A 17 12.50 14.03 19.53
N GLN A 18 11.37 14.03 18.82
CA GLN A 18 10.71 15.26 18.38
C GLN A 18 10.33 16.17 19.58
N LEU A 19 9.86 15.58 20.68
CA LEU A 19 9.51 16.30 21.89
C LEU A 19 10.74 16.84 22.64
N LEU A 20 11.81 16.07 22.73
CA LEU A 20 13.07 16.51 23.35
C LEU A 20 13.72 17.66 22.58
N GLU A 21 13.66 17.64 21.24
CA GLU A 21 14.12 18.75 20.39
C GLU A 21 13.29 20.02 20.64
N ALA A 22 11.96 19.87 20.85
CA ALA A 22 11.07 20.99 21.15
C ALA A 22 11.18 21.53 22.58
N THR A 23 11.60 20.71 23.56
CA THR A 23 11.66 21.06 25.00
C THR A 23 13.06 21.40 25.51
N GLY A 24 14.10 21.28 24.69
CA GLY A 24 15.48 21.61 25.09
C GLY A 24 16.19 20.58 25.97
N GLY A 25 15.71 19.34 25.99
CA GLY A 25 16.43 18.18 26.53
C GLY A 25 16.13 17.78 27.98
N GLY A 26 15.91 16.52 28.21
CA GLY A 26 15.78 15.86 29.51
C GLY A 26 15.91 14.34 29.41
N GLY A 27 16.51 13.72 30.40
CA GLY A 27 17.03 12.33 30.38
C GLY A 27 16.03 11.20 30.16
N PHE A 28 16.57 10.07 29.79
CA PHE A 28 15.90 8.81 29.48
C PHE A 28 15.33 8.12 30.73
N ALA A 29 14.02 7.80 30.75
CA ALA A 29 13.42 6.80 31.62
C ALA A 29 13.07 5.54 30.82
N GLY A 30 13.27 4.37 31.42
CA GLY A 30 13.49 3.12 30.70
C GLY A 30 12.28 2.40 30.11
N ASN A 31 12.56 1.38 29.32
CA ASN A 31 11.72 0.45 28.56
C ASN A 31 10.53 -0.23 29.28
N SER A 32 10.45 -0.23 30.61
CA SER A 32 9.42 -0.98 31.36
C SER A 32 8.02 -0.38 31.27
N ILE A 33 7.92 0.95 31.19
CA ILE A 33 6.64 1.67 31.13
C ILE A 33 5.92 1.39 29.81
N ILE A 34 6.64 1.37 28.70
CA ILE A 34 6.09 1.06 27.36
C ILE A 34 5.55 -0.36 27.30
N GLN A 35 6.29 -1.31 27.87
CA GLN A 35 5.88 -2.72 27.89
C GLN A 35 4.65 -2.93 28.76
N THR A 36 4.58 -2.25 29.88
CA THR A 36 3.43 -2.31 30.79
C THR A 36 2.21 -1.66 30.16
N ASN A 37 2.35 -0.49 29.52
CA ASN A 37 1.26 0.21 28.86
C ASN A 37 0.76 -0.56 27.63
N LEU A 38 1.63 -1.05 26.76
CA LEU A 38 1.25 -1.92 25.63
C LEU A 38 0.50 -3.18 26.09
N ALA A 39 0.95 -3.81 27.18
CA ALA A 39 0.26 -4.97 27.75
C ALA A 39 -1.09 -4.59 28.38
N ALA A 40 -1.16 -3.46 29.08
CA ALA A 40 -2.39 -2.95 29.69
C ALA A 40 -3.42 -2.56 28.59
N TYR A 41 -3.00 -1.90 27.51
CA TYR A 41 -3.90 -1.51 26.42
C TYR A 41 -4.38 -2.70 25.59
N VAL A 42 -3.53 -3.69 25.34
CA VAL A 42 -3.95 -4.95 24.74
C VAL A 42 -4.98 -5.63 25.66
N ASN A 43 -4.77 -5.65 26.97
CA ASN A 43 -5.71 -6.25 27.92
C ASN A 43 -7.01 -5.43 28.06
N GLN A 44 -6.95 -4.10 28.04
CA GLN A 44 -8.14 -3.23 28.07
C GLN A 44 -8.96 -3.34 26.79
N ALA A 45 -8.31 -3.36 25.63
CA ALA A 45 -8.97 -3.65 24.35
C ALA A 45 -9.63 -5.04 24.36
N MET A 46 -9.06 -5.97 25.10
CA MET A 46 -9.65 -7.30 25.34
C MET A 46 -10.88 -7.23 26.25
N GLY A 47 -10.86 -6.42 27.30
CA GLY A 47 -12.01 -6.17 28.15
C GLY A 47 -13.18 -5.52 27.40
N ASP A 48 -12.88 -4.60 26.48
CA ASP A 48 -13.90 -3.99 25.61
C ASP A 48 -14.50 -5.01 24.63
N ILE A 49 -13.70 -5.96 24.15
CA ILE A 49 -14.17 -7.10 23.35
C ILE A 49 -15.05 -8.03 24.21
N ASP A 50 -14.68 -8.28 25.47
CA ASP A 50 -15.48 -9.07 26.40
C ASP A 50 -16.83 -8.43 26.67
N ASN A 51 -16.87 -7.13 26.85
CA ASN A 51 -18.12 -6.39 27.07
C ASN A 51 -19.03 -6.35 25.84
N LEU A 52 -18.45 -6.37 24.63
CA LEU A 52 -19.22 -6.45 23.38
C LEU A 52 -19.71 -7.88 23.08
N ILE A 53 -18.96 -8.91 23.51
CA ILE A 53 -19.33 -10.33 23.37
C ILE A 53 -20.07 -10.82 24.64
N ASN A 54 -20.74 -9.96 25.38
CA ASN A 54 -21.56 -10.39 26.52
C ASN A 54 -22.80 -11.17 26.03
N THR A 55 -22.59 -12.36 25.52
CA THR A 55 -23.53 -13.21 24.80
C THR A 55 -23.53 -14.61 25.37
N THR A 56 -24.52 -15.38 24.97
CA THR A 56 -24.75 -16.79 25.29
C THR A 56 -23.59 -17.77 24.96
N LEU A 57 -22.46 -17.30 24.50
CA LEU A 57 -21.31 -18.15 24.19
C LEU A 57 -20.55 -18.60 25.43
N PRO A 58 -20.20 -19.90 25.56
CA PRO A 58 -19.38 -20.39 26.66
C PRO A 58 -18.04 -19.68 26.73
N MET A 59 -17.53 -19.42 27.96
CA MET A 59 -16.28 -18.66 28.16
C MET A 59 -15.05 -19.27 27.46
N SER A 60 -15.00 -20.60 27.31
CA SER A 60 -13.94 -21.30 26.58
C SER A 60 -13.94 -20.94 25.08
N VAL A 61 -15.13 -20.80 24.49
CA VAL A 61 -15.30 -20.41 23.08
C VAL A 61 -14.93 -18.94 22.89
N ARG A 62 -15.35 -18.07 23.80
CA ARG A 62 -14.94 -16.64 23.79
C ARG A 62 -13.43 -16.48 23.79
N LYS A 63 -12.70 -17.18 24.66
CA LYS A 63 -11.22 -17.11 24.73
C LYS A 63 -10.53 -17.46 23.40
N VAL A 64 -11.05 -18.46 22.67
CA VAL A 64 -10.50 -18.83 21.36
C VAL A 64 -10.71 -17.71 20.33
N TYR A 65 -11.89 -17.09 20.31
CA TYR A 65 -12.15 -15.99 19.35
C TYR A 65 -11.36 -14.74 19.69
N GLN A 66 -11.19 -14.45 20.96
CA GLN A 66 -10.35 -13.35 21.46
C GLN A 66 -8.88 -13.54 21.07
N SER A 67 -8.32 -14.73 21.23
CA SER A 67 -6.92 -15.00 20.87
C SER A 67 -6.66 -14.78 19.37
N ILE A 68 -7.64 -15.08 18.52
CA ILE A 68 -7.55 -14.83 17.06
C ILE A 68 -7.53 -13.32 16.76
N VAL A 69 -8.35 -12.53 17.47
CA VAL A 69 -8.33 -11.06 17.31
C VAL A 69 -7.02 -10.47 17.82
N GLN A 70 -6.53 -10.92 18.98
CA GLN A 70 -5.24 -10.49 19.53
C GLN A 70 -4.09 -10.70 18.53
N GLU A 71 -4.01 -11.90 17.96
CA GLU A 71 -2.99 -12.22 16.95
C GLU A 71 -3.11 -11.29 15.73
N SER A 72 -4.34 -11.04 15.28
CA SER A 72 -4.61 -10.22 14.10
C SER A 72 -4.29 -8.74 14.35
N VAL A 73 -4.69 -8.18 15.50
CA VAL A 73 -4.34 -6.82 15.91
C VAL A 73 -2.83 -6.66 16.05
N ALA A 74 -2.16 -7.63 16.70
CA ALA A 74 -0.72 -7.64 16.84
C ALA A 74 -0.02 -7.53 15.49
N LYS A 75 -0.46 -8.30 14.48
CA LYS A 75 0.10 -8.26 13.12
C LYS A 75 -0.11 -6.92 12.43
N VAL A 76 -1.24 -6.26 12.64
CA VAL A 76 -1.52 -4.94 12.06
C VAL A 76 -0.65 -3.85 12.69
N VAL A 77 -0.60 -3.80 14.02
CA VAL A 77 0.18 -2.81 14.77
C VAL A 77 1.68 -2.91 14.47
N THR A 78 2.17 -4.12 14.20
CA THR A 78 3.58 -4.36 13.87
C THR A 78 3.91 -4.25 12.38
N GLY A 79 2.95 -3.88 11.53
CA GLY A 79 3.16 -3.80 10.09
C GLY A 79 3.33 -5.15 9.37
N LEU A 80 3.23 -6.29 10.08
CA LEU A 80 3.33 -7.63 9.49
C LEU A 80 2.13 -8.00 8.62
N SER A 81 1.02 -7.28 8.75
CA SER A 81 -0.19 -7.49 7.95
C SER A 81 -0.95 -6.20 7.77
N THR A 82 -1.56 -6.01 6.61
CA THR A 82 -2.55 -4.94 6.42
C THR A 82 -3.82 -5.23 7.22
N SER A 83 -4.57 -4.19 7.61
CA SER A 83 -5.83 -4.36 8.35
C SER A 83 -6.83 -5.24 7.59
N ASP A 84 -6.91 -5.11 6.26
CA ASP A 84 -7.82 -5.93 5.45
C ASP A 84 -7.41 -7.40 5.37
N LYS A 85 -6.10 -7.68 5.33
CA LYS A 85 -5.59 -9.05 5.39
C LYS A 85 -5.86 -9.67 6.76
N ALA A 86 -5.62 -8.93 7.85
CA ALA A 86 -5.88 -9.37 9.22
C ALA A 86 -7.37 -9.67 9.44
N ILE A 87 -8.28 -8.82 8.90
CA ILE A 87 -9.73 -9.06 8.93
C ILE A 87 -10.08 -10.36 8.19
N SER A 88 -9.56 -10.54 6.98
CA SER A 88 -9.81 -11.75 6.19
C SER A 88 -9.36 -13.01 6.92
N ASP A 89 -8.15 -13.00 7.48
CA ASP A 89 -7.60 -14.13 8.23
C ASP A 89 -8.42 -14.42 9.50
N THR A 90 -8.87 -13.37 10.21
CA THR A 90 -9.73 -13.51 11.40
C THR A 90 -11.07 -14.16 11.04
N VAL A 91 -11.74 -13.66 10.01
CA VAL A 91 -13.03 -14.20 9.56
C VAL A 91 -12.90 -15.67 9.15
N MET A 92 -11.84 -16.03 8.40
CA MET A 92 -11.59 -17.41 8.02
C MET A 92 -11.31 -18.32 9.22
N LYS A 93 -10.49 -17.88 10.18
CA LYS A 93 -10.22 -18.65 11.41
C LYS A 93 -11.49 -18.82 12.26
N TRP A 94 -12.33 -17.81 12.32
CA TRP A 94 -13.63 -17.87 13.01
C TRP A 94 -14.59 -18.82 12.30
N ALA A 95 -14.73 -18.75 10.99
CA ALA A 95 -15.56 -19.65 10.19
C ALA A 95 -15.13 -21.11 10.35
N GLN A 96 -13.81 -21.39 10.35
CA GLN A 96 -13.25 -22.73 10.63
C GLN A 96 -13.61 -23.26 12.04
N LYS A 97 -13.89 -22.36 12.99
CA LYS A 97 -14.34 -22.70 14.35
C LYS A 97 -15.87 -22.64 14.52
N GLY A 98 -16.62 -22.49 13.41
CA GLY A 98 -18.07 -22.41 13.44
C GLY A 98 -18.66 -21.08 13.88
N PHE A 99 -17.88 -20.01 13.89
CA PHE A 99 -18.35 -18.68 14.27
C PHE A 99 -18.69 -17.85 13.04
N TYR A 100 -19.98 -17.64 12.79
CA TYR A 100 -20.49 -16.86 11.64
C TYR A 100 -21.12 -15.54 12.04
N GLY A 101 -21.36 -15.32 13.31
CA GLY A 101 -21.97 -14.12 13.87
C GLY A 101 -22.51 -14.37 15.25
N PHE A 102 -23.06 -13.33 15.87
CA PHE A 102 -23.68 -13.39 17.19
C PHE A 102 -24.75 -12.32 17.34
N THR A 103 -25.57 -12.45 18.38
CA THR A 103 -26.51 -11.41 18.80
C THR A 103 -26.00 -10.80 20.08
N ASP A 104 -25.90 -9.45 20.13
CA ASP A 104 -25.44 -8.75 21.34
C ASP A 104 -26.53 -8.68 22.42
N SER A 105 -26.17 -8.12 23.58
CA SER A 105 -27.09 -8.00 24.73
C SER A 105 -28.30 -7.09 24.46
N GLN A 106 -28.24 -6.28 23.36
CA GLN A 106 -29.35 -5.41 22.94
C GLN A 106 -30.20 -6.08 21.84
N GLY A 107 -29.97 -7.34 21.53
CA GLY A 107 -30.70 -8.08 20.51
C GLY A 107 -30.20 -7.81 19.05
N LYS A 108 -29.14 -7.04 18.85
CA LYS A 108 -28.62 -6.73 17.53
C LYS A 108 -27.76 -7.88 17.02
N HIS A 109 -28.09 -8.37 15.83
CA HIS A 109 -27.30 -9.41 15.17
C HIS A 109 -26.07 -8.84 14.45
N TRP A 110 -24.90 -9.37 14.78
CA TRP A 110 -23.61 -9.02 14.19
C TRP A 110 -23.10 -10.13 13.28
N LYS A 111 -22.82 -9.81 12.02
CA LYS A 111 -22.07 -10.72 11.14
C LYS A 111 -20.59 -10.72 11.53
N ALA A 112 -19.93 -11.87 11.45
CA ALA A 112 -18.54 -12.04 11.83
C ALA A 112 -17.58 -11.09 11.09
N ASP A 113 -17.78 -10.86 9.79
CA ASP A 113 -16.98 -9.95 8.97
C ASP A 113 -17.09 -8.49 9.41
N THR A 114 -18.29 -8.04 9.74
CA THR A 114 -18.55 -6.67 10.20
C THR A 114 -17.94 -6.43 11.56
N TYR A 115 -18.09 -7.39 12.46
CA TYR A 115 -17.52 -7.35 13.80
C TYR A 115 -15.98 -7.37 13.76
N ALA A 116 -15.38 -8.32 13.02
CA ALA A 116 -13.93 -8.39 12.87
C ALA A 116 -13.34 -7.08 12.35
N ARG A 117 -13.98 -6.48 11.35
CA ARG A 117 -13.57 -5.20 10.78
C ARG A 117 -13.58 -4.07 11.80
N GLN A 118 -14.64 -3.99 12.61
CA GLN A 118 -14.75 -2.96 13.63
C GLN A 118 -13.70 -3.15 14.72
N VAL A 119 -13.60 -4.36 15.29
CA VAL A 119 -12.70 -4.64 16.41
C VAL A 119 -11.23 -4.45 16.00
N ILE A 120 -10.79 -5.06 14.90
CA ILE A 120 -9.39 -4.99 14.47
C ILE A 120 -8.99 -3.53 14.20
N LYS A 121 -9.80 -2.78 13.44
CA LYS A 121 -9.47 -1.39 13.11
C LYS A 121 -9.49 -0.49 14.36
N SER A 122 -10.51 -0.59 15.19
CA SER A 122 -10.61 0.25 16.41
C SER A 122 -9.49 -0.04 17.41
N THR A 123 -9.16 -1.32 17.60
CA THR A 123 -8.08 -1.72 18.53
C THR A 123 -6.71 -1.31 17.99
N ALA A 124 -6.44 -1.52 16.71
CA ALA A 124 -5.17 -1.11 16.10
C ALA A 124 -4.97 0.41 16.22
N TRP A 125 -6.02 1.22 15.96
CA TRP A 125 -5.96 2.67 16.12
C TRP A 125 -5.77 3.11 17.56
N ARG A 126 -6.41 2.42 18.52
CA ARG A 126 -6.21 2.72 19.94
C ARG A 126 -4.77 2.48 20.35
N VAL A 127 -4.22 1.28 20.08
CA VAL A 127 -2.84 0.94 20.40
C VAL A 127 -1.85 1.94 19.77
N TYR A 128 -2.06 2.29 18.50
CA TYR A 128 -1.23 3.28 17.81
C TYR A 128 -1.21 4.64 18.52
N ARG A 129 -2.39 5.16 18.89
CA ARG A 129 -2.53 6.43 19.59
C ARG A 129 -1.84 6.43 20.95
N GLU A 130 -2.06 5.38 21.73
CA GLU A 130 -1.50 5.27 23.09
C GLU A 130 0.02 5.22 23.07
N VAL A 131 0.59 4.43 22.16
CA VAL A 131 2.06 4.40 21.97
C VAL A 131 2.61 5.77 21.58
N ARG A 132 1.86 6.55 20.79
CA ARG A 132 2.27 7.88 20.34
C ARG A 132 2.12 8.93 21.44
N MET A 133 1.18 8.76 22.36
CA MET A 133 0.95 9.69 23.47
C MET A 133 1.87 9.43 24.67
N ALA A 134 2.31 8.19 24.87
CA ALA A 134 3.13 7.81 26.01
C ALA A 134 4.37 8.69 26.25
N PRO A 135 5.16 9.12 25.24
CA PRO A 135 6.28 10.03 25.46
C PRO A 135 5.88 11.41 25.98
N ALA A 136 4.71 11.92 25.58
CA ALA A 136 4.19 13.18 26.08
C ALA A 136 3.81 13.08 27.55
N GLU A 137 3.13 11.99 27.95
CA GLU A 137 2.78 11.71 29.34
C GLU A 137 4.03 11.61 30.23
N GLU A 138 5.08 10.90 29.77
CA GLU A 138 6.36 10.80 30.48
C GLU A 138 7.04 12.16 30.71
N LEU A 139 6.86 13.11 29.79
CA LEU A 139 7.42 14.46 29.86
C LEU A 139 6.47 15.46 30.54
N GLY A 140 5.32 15.00 31.06
CA GLY A 140 4.32 15.85 31.70
C GLY A 140 3.58 16.76 30.71
N ILE A 141 3.59 16.45 29.40
CA ILE A 141 2.87 17.18 28.36
C ILE A 141 1.46 16.62 28.27
N ASP A 142 0.47 17.41 28.61
CA ASP A 142 -0.95 17.07 28.58
C ASP A 142 -1.71 17.73 27.43
N THR A 143 -1.02 18.46 26.57
CA THR A 143 -1.60 19.23 25.46
C THR A 143 -1.25 18.62 24.10
N PHE A 144 -2.23 18.63 23.19
CA PHE A 144 -2.14 17.99 21.89
C PHE A 144 -2.83 18.82 20.81
N TYR A 145 -2.31 18.79 19.59
CA TYR A 145 -3.02 19.25 18.41
C TYR A 145 -3.92 18.14 17.86
N TYR A 146 -5.22 18.46 17.70
CA TYR A 146 -6.23 17.52 17.18
C TYR A 146 -6.36 17.67 15.66
N HIS A 147 -5.91 16.67 14.91
CA HIS A 147 -5.86 16.73 13.46
C HIS A 147 -7.24 16.84 12.81
N LYS A 148 -7.33 17.65 11.73
CA LYS A 148 -8.55 17.85 10.95
C LYS A 148 -8.68 16.80 9.85
N LYS A 149 -9.92 16.32 9.60
CA LYS A 149 -10.28 15.37 8.55
C LYS A 149 -11.58 15.81 7.88
N ALA A 150 -11.79 15.36 6.64
CA ALA A 150 -13.01 15.67 5.89
C ALA A 150 -14.29 15.15 6.55
N THR A 151 -14.18 14.14 7.42
CA THR A 151 -15.32 13.52 8.13
C THR A 151 -15.09 13.50 9.62
N ALA A 152 -16.07 13.93 10.42
CA ALA A 152 -16.00 13.87 11.87
C ALA A 152 -17.38 13.58 12.46
N ARG A 153 -17.40 12.87 13.60
CA ARG A 153 -18.61 12.74 14.42
C ARG A 153 -18.81 13.99 15.27
N GLU A 154 -20.02 14.18 15.79
CA GLU A 154 -20.39 15.32 16.62
C GLU A 154 -19.38 15.63 17.75
N MET A 155 -18.90 14.58 18.46
CA MET A 155 -17.91 14.74 19.52
C MET A 155 -16.50 15.06 19.03
N CYS A 156 -16.19 14.80 17.77
CA CYS A 156 -14.85 15.06 17.19
C CYS A 156 -14.80 16.35 16.40
N ALA A 157 -15.90 16.76 15.76
CA ALA A 157 -15.92 17.88 14.83
C ALA A 157 -15.49 19.21 15.48
N PRO A 158 -15.94 19.59 16.69
CA PRO A 158 -15.52 20.83 17.35
C PRO A 158 -14.02 20.85 17.75
N LEU A 159 -13.41 19.67 17.90
CA LEU A 159 -12.01 19.52 18.32
C LEU A 159 -11.03 19.64 17.14
N GLN A 160 -11.52 19.50 15.91
CA GLN A 160 -10.64 19.52 14.73
C GLN A 160 -9.90 20.85 14.59
N HIS A 161 -8.59 20.76 14.36
CA HIS A 161 -7.69 21.91 14.25
C HIS A 161 -7.64 22.77 15.53
N GLN A 162 -7.97 22.18 16.68
CA GLN A 162 -7.87 22.84 17.99
C GLN A 162 -6.72 22.21 18.80
N ILE A 163 -6.28 22.97 19.81
CA ILE A 163 -5.40 22.45 20.85
C ILE A 163 -6.30 21.88 21.95
N VAL A 164 -6.00 20.65 22.33
CA VAL A 164 -6.77 19.90 23.31
C VAL A 164 -5.90 19.44 24.47
N THR A 165 -6.49 19.11 25.60
CA THR A 165 -5.77 18.57 26.75
C THR A 165 -6.47 17.35 27.33
N THR A 166 -5.70 16.42 27.88
CA THR A 166 -6.19 15.35 28.73
C THR A 166 -6.55 15.83 30.16
N GLY A 167 -6.08 17.02 30.52
CA GLY A 167 -6.39 17.71 31.78
C GLY A 167 -7.62 18.64 31.68
N VAL A 168 -7.59 19.75 32.41
CA VAL A 168 -8.69 20.72 32.49
C VAL A 168 -8.53 21.78 31.38
N ALA A 169 -9.66 22.22 30.81
CA ALA A 169 -9.69 23.30 29.82
C ALA A 169 -9.06 24.58 30.40
N ARG A 170 -8.25 25.26 29.62
CA ARG A 170 -7.51 26.47 30.01
C ARG A 170 -7.12 27.34 28.83
N THR A 171 -6.67 28.53 29.13
CA THR A 171 -5.96 29.36 28.16
C THR A 171 -4.50 29.48 28.59
N GLU A 172 -3.58 29.17 27.67
CA GLU A 172 -2.14 29.21 27.95
C GLU A 172 -1.43 29.91 26.80
N LYS A 173 -0.58 30.89 27.12
CA LYS A 173 0.15 31.72 26.13
C LYS A 173 -0.73 32.28 25.02
N GLY A 174 -1.98 32.62 25.32
CA GLY A 174 -2.94 33.18 24.37
C GLY A 174 -3.73 32.10 23.55
N GLU A 175 -3.41 30.83 23.68
CA GLU A 175 -4.11 29.77 23.00
C GLU A 175 -5.19 29.15 23.89
N ARG A 176 -6.39 28.98 23.33
CA ARG A 176 -7.49 28.25 23.98
C ARG A 176 -7.27 26.74 23.86
N ILE A 177 -7.25 26.06 24.99
CA ILE A 177 -7.04 24.62 25.10
C ILE A 177 -8.33 23.98 25.59
N LEU A 178 -8.90 23.06 24.82
CA LEU A 178 -10.17 22.39 25.10
C LEU A 178 -9.93 21.08 25.86
N ALA A 179 -10.72 20.79 26.90
CA ALA A 179 -10.62 19.54 27.58
C ALA A 179 -11.28 18.40 26.77
N LEU A 180 -10.58 17.32 26.56
CA LEU A 180 -11.11 16.15 25.87
C LEU A 180 -12.26 15.48 26.63
N SER A 181 -12.27 15.60 27.97
CA SER A 181 -13.35 15.10 28.85
C SER A 181 -14.72 15.68 28.49
N ASP A 182 -14.79 16.96 28.09
CA ASP A 182 -16.03 17.63 27.70
C ASP A 182 -16.66 17.02 26.43
N TYR A 183 -15.87 16.29 25.67
CA TYR A 183 -16.26 15.60 24.43
C TYR A 183 -16.29 14.08 24.56
N GLY A 184 -16.43 13.59 25.79
CA GLY A 184 -16.58 12.17 26.11
C GLY A 184 -15.33 11.33 25.87
N TYR A 185 -14.14 11.90 26.03
CA TYR A 185 -12.89 11.14 25.98
C TYR A 185 -12.89 9.99 26.98
N GLY A 186 -12.45 8.81 26.55
CA GLY A 186 -12.51 7.58 27.35
C GLY A 186 -13.80 6.75 27.15
N TYR A 187 -14.85 7.32 26.57
CA TYR A 187 -16.08 6.60 26.28
C TYR A 187 -16.14 6.14 24.82
N ALA A 188 -16.83 5.02 24.57
CA ALA A 188 -16.99 4.44 23.25
C ALA A 188 -17.66 5.40 22.22
N TRP A 189 -18.58 6.25 22.69
CA TRP A 189 -19.34 7.22 21.90
C TRP A 189 -18.61 8.56 21.73
N GLY A 190 -17.67 8.87 22.59
CA GLY A 190 -17.00 10.16 22.65
C GLY A 190 -15.89 10.35 21.62
N CYS A 191 -15.15 11.44 21.74
CA CYS A 191 -13.98 11.70 20.91
C CYS A 191 -12.92 10.61 21.16
N GLN A 192 -12.13 10.28 20.14
CA GLN A 192 -11.17 9.16 20.15
C GLN A 192 -11.78 7.77 20.46
N GLY A 193 -13.11 7.65 20.55
CA GLY A 193 -13.84 6.40 20.80
C GLY A 193 -13.87 5.44 19.61
N ILE A 194 -14.82 4.48 19.63
CA ILE A 194 -14.93 3.42 18.60
C ILE A 194 -15.06 4.01 17.18
N ASN A 195 -14.31 3.45 16.22
CA ASN A 195 -14.22 3.91 14.83
C ASN A 195 -13.66 5.34 14.63
N CYS A 196 -13.19 6.01 15.65
CA CYS A 196 -12.51 7.28 15.49
C CYS A 196 -11.10 7.03 14.89
N THR A 197 -10.77 7.79 13.85
CA THR A 197 -9.46 7.75 13.16
C THR A 197 -8.72 9.07 13.26
N HIS A 198 -9.19 10.01 14.08
CA HIS A 198 -8.46 11.24 14.33
C HIS A 198 -7.16 10.96 15.07
N GLU A 199 -6.12 11.66 14.64
CA GLU A 199 -4.82 11.65 15.28
C GLU A 199 -4.69 12.86 16.21
N MET A 200 -3.85 12.71 17.21
CA MET A 200 -3.39 13.80 18.07
C MET A 200 -1.87 13.76 18.08
N THR A 201 -1.25 14.92 17.98
CA THR A 201 0.19 15.09 18.14
C THR A 201 0.47 15.96 19.37
N PRO A 202 1.48 15.61 20.18
CA PRO A 202 1.88 16.45 21.31
C PRO A 202 2.13 17.89 20.84
N TYR A 203 1.66 18.84 21.63
CA TYR A 203 1.74 20.27 21.32
C TYR A 203 2.14 21.04 22.58
N ILE A 204 3.11 21.92 22.45
CA ILE A 204 3.61 22.76 23.54
C ILE A 204 3.25 24.21 23.23
N PRO A 205 2.30 24.83 23.96
CA PRO A 205 1.92 26.21 23.72
C PRO A 205 3.11 27.16 23.75
N GLY A 206 3.25 27.99 22.68
CA GLY A 206 4.34 28.95 22.51
C GLY A 206 5.66 28.35 22.03
N ALA A 207 5.78 27.02 21.86
CA ALA A 207 6.94 26.38 21.24
C ALA A 207 6.58 25.73 19.88
N ASN A 208 5.36 25.22 19.75
CA ASN A 208 4.86 24.66 18.50
C ASN A 208 3.85 25.60 17.82
N TYR A 209 3.68 25.41 16.50
CA TYR A 209 2.64 26.08 15.71
C TYR A 209 1.67 25.05 15.16
N LYS A 210 0.41 25.45 14.99
CA LYS A 210 -0.57 24.60 14.31
C LYS A 210 -0.13 24.41 12.85
N PRO A 211 -0.17 23.18 12.31
CA PRO A 211 0.21 22.96 10.92
C PRO A 211 -0.79 23.63 9.96
N ASP A 212 -0.29 24.09 8.82
CA ASP A 212 -1.14 24.55 7.73
C ASP A 212 -2.07 23.44 7.25
N LEU A 213 -3.31 23.80 6.96
CA LEU A 213 -4.30 22.88 6.46
C LEU A 213 -4.25 22.81 4.93
N PRO A 214 -4.36 21.61 4.35
CA PRO A 214 -4.65 21.44 2.93
C PRO A 214 -5.89 22.24 2.52
N ASP A 215 -5.93 22.73 1.27
CA ASP A 215 -7.01 23.60 0.79
C ASP A 215 -8.40 22.97 0.98
N GLU A 216 -8.52 21.63 0.77
CA GLU A 216 -9.76 20.89 0.92
C GLU A 216 -10.30 20.87 2.36
N LEU A 217 -9.42 21.12 3.34
CA LEU A 217 -9.78 21.10 4.76
C LEU A 217 -9.84 22.49 5.38
N ARG A 218 -9.28 23.52 4.74
CA ARG A 218 -9.13 24.86 5.32
C ARG A 218 -10.48 25.45 5.73
N ASP A 219 -11.43 25.49 4.81
CA ASP A 219 -12.73 26.11 4.99
C ASP A 219 -13.83 25.15 5.47
N LEU A 220 -13.48 23.88 5.71
CA LEU A 220 -14.45 22.87 6.15
C LEU A 220 -14.91 23.20 7.58
N THR A 221 -16.23 23.41 7.75
CA THR A 221 -16.81 23.66 9.09
C THR A 221 -17.05 22.37 9.87
N PRO A 222 -17.23 22.41 11.21
CA PRO A 222 -17.62 21.25 12.00
C PRO A 222 -18.92 20.59 11.50
N GLU A 223 -19.92 21.37 11.11
CA GLU A 223 -21.21 20.92 10.60
C GLU A 223 -21.05 20.16 9.30
N GLN A 224 -20.26 20.70 8.36
CA GLN A 224 -19.93 20.04 7.10
C GLN A 224 -19.16 18.72 7.33
N ALA A 225 -18.26 18.69 8.29
CA ALA A 225 -17.55 17.46 8.66
C ALA A 225 -18.50 16.38 9.21
N ILE A 226 -19.54 16.77 9.94
CA ILE A 226 -20.61 15.87 10.45
C ILE A 226 -21.48 15.39 9.26
N GLU A 227 -21.90 16.27 8.36
CA GLU A 227 -22.63 15.90 7.14
C GLU A 227 -21.83 14.92 6.28
N ASN A 228 -20.55 15.17 6.11
CA ASN A 228 -19.64 14.28 5.41
C ASN A 228 -19.52 12.90 6.11
N ALA A 229 -19.54 12.85 7.44
CA ALA A 229 -19.56 11.59 8.19
C ALA A 229 -20.88 10.83 7.95
N ASN A 230 -22.01 11.53 7.88
CA ASN A 230 -23.30 10.93 7.54
C ASN A 230 -23.32 10.39 6.11
N ALA A 231 -22.75 11.12 5.16
CA ALA A 231 -22.55 10.63 3.79
C ALA A 231 -21.66 9.38 3.76
N GLN A 232 -20.59 9.37 4.53
CA GLN A 232 -19.73 8.16 4.66
C GLN A 232 -20.50 6.98 5.27
N ALA A 233 -21.39 7.21 6.24
CA ALA A 233 -22.22 6.15 6.83
C ALA A 233 -23.16 5.52 5.79
N LYS A 234 -23.74 6.32 4.87
CA LYS A 234 -24.52 5.82 3.72
C LYS A 234 -23.66 5.01 2.75
N GLN A 235 -22.44 5.47 2.44
CA GLN A 235 -21.47 4.66 1.67
C GLN A 235 -21.23 3.29 2.33
N ARG A 236 -21.03 3.25 3.67
CA ARG A 236 -20.85 1.99 4.40
C ARG A 236 -22.09 1.08 4.36
N ALA A 237 -23.29 1.66 4.29
CA ALA A 237 -24.53 0.90 4.09
C ALA A 237 -24.57 0.24 2.70
N LEU A 238 -24.21 0.97 1.64
CA LEU A 238 -24.10 0.44 0.28
C LEU A 238 -23.05 -0.69 0.18
N GLU A 239 -21.90 -0.52 0.79
CA GLU A 239 -20.85 -1.58 0.85
C GLU A 239 -21.38 -2.86 1.49
N ARG A 240 -22.11 -2.75 2.62
CA ARG A 240 -22.74 -3.92 3.27
C ARG A 240 -23.78 -4.57 2.37
N SER A 241 -24.61 -3.79 1.68
CA SER A 241 -25.63 -4.28 0.76
C SER A 241 -25.02 -5.04 -0.42
N ILE A 242 -23.92 -4.52 -0.99
CA ILE A 242 -23.19 -5.18 -2.07
C ILE A 242 -22.61 -6.51 -1.58
N ARG A 243 -21.98 -6.55 -0.40
CA ARG A 243 -21.44 -7.79 0.18
C ARG A 243 -22.53 -8.84 0.35
N GLN A 244 -23.68 -8.45 0.91
CA GLN A 244 -24.80 -9.35 1.11
C GLN A 244 -25.35 -9.90 -0.22
N SER A 245 -25.43 -9.07 -1.24
CA SER A 245 -25.89 -9.52 -2.55
C SER A 245 -24.89 -10.47 -3.22
N LYS A 246 -23.60 -10.28 -3.02
CA LYS A 246 -22.54 -11.22 -3.45
C LYS A 246 -22.58 -12.54 -2.66
N GLU A 247 -22.87 -12.49 -1.36
CA GLU A 247 -23.08 -13.68 -0.54
C GLU A 247 -24.25 -14.52 -1.07
N PHE A 248 -25.39 -13.88 -1.36
CA PHE A 248 -26.54 -14.55 -1.92
C PHE A 248 -26.31 -15.06 -3.34
N LEU A 249 -25.54 -14.33 -4.16
CA LEU A 249 -25.12 -14.82 -5.48
C LEU A 249 -24.29 -16.09 -5.34
N HIS A 250 -23.34 -16.12 -4.43
CA HIS A 250 -22.53 -17.31 -4.18
C HIS A 250 -23.39 -18.52 -3.76
N VAL A 251 -24.36 -18.31 -2.86
CA VAL A 251 -25.31 -19.36 -2.47
C VAL A 251 -26.12 -19.83 -3.66
N ALA A 252 -26.65 -18.91 -4.49
CA ALA A 252 -27.40 -19.26 -5.69
C ALA A 252 -26.58 -20.08 -6.71
N GLU A 253 -25.29 -19.71 -6.87
CA GLU A 253 -24.36 -20.44 -7.74
C GLU A 253 -24.09 -21.87 -7.20
N LYS A 254 -24.01 -22.04 -5.87
CA LYS A 254 -23.86 -23.38 -5.25
C LYS A 254 -25.12 -24.25 -5.39
N LEU A 255 -26.29 -23.61 -5.36
CA LEU A 255 -27.57 -24.30 -5.58
C LEU A 255 -27.82 -24.65 -7.06
N GLY A 256 -27.11 -23.99 -8.00
CA GLY A 256 -27.32 -24.17 -9.43
C GLY A 256 -28.62 -23.52 -9.95
N ASP A 257 -29.26 -22.64 -9.18
CA ASP A 257 -30.51 -21.99 -9.52
C ASP A 257 -30.29 -20.79 -10.45
N SER A 258 -30.61 -20.95 -11.73
CA SER A 258 -30.38 -19.96 -12.78
C SER A 258 -31.10 -18.62 -12.53
N ASP A 259 -32.32 -18.66 -11.97
CA ASP A 259 -33.14 -17.49 -11.75
C ASP A 259 -32.60 -16.66 -10.57
N LEU A 260 -32.21 -17.32 -9.50
CA LEU A 260 -31.55 -16.69 -8.36
C LEU A 260 -30.17 -16.13 -8.76
N ILE A 261 -29.41 -16.85 -9.58
CA ILE A 261 -28.12 -16.36 -10.11
C ILE A 261 -28.33 -15.08 -10.91
N SER A 262 -29.28 -15.08 -11.85
CA SER A 262 -29.59 -13.91 -12.66
C SER A 262 -30.05 -12.72 -11.81
N LYS A 263 -30.96 -12.97 -10.86
CA LYS A 263 -31.47 -11.99 -9.91
C LYS A 263 -30.33 -11.31 -9.11
N TYR A 264 -29.45 -12.10 -8.49
CA TYR A 264 -28.41 -11.54 -7.64
C TYR A 264 -27.25 -10.94 -8.44
N LYS A 265 -26.92 -11.45 -9.64
CA LYS A 265 -25.99 -10.77 -10.56
C LYS A 265 -26.48 -9.37 -10.94
N SER A 266 -27.77 -9.26 -11.28
CA SER A 266 -28.40 -7.96 -11.60
C SER A 266 -28.38 -7.04 -10.39
N LYS A 267 -28.74 -7.54 -9.20
CA LYS A 267 -28.75 -6.75 -7.97
C LYS A 267 -27.36 -6.21 -7.60
N VAL A 268 -26.30 -7.03 -7.72
CA VAL A 268 -24.92 -6.58 -7.51
C VAL A 268 -24.54 -5.47 -8.48
N ARG A 269 -24.88 -5.59 -9.77
CA ARG A 269 -24.59 -4.56 -10.78
C ARG A 269 -25.29 -3.24 -10.48
N ILE A 270 -26.58 -3.30 -10.12
CA ILE A 270 -27.39 -2.11 -9.76
C ILE A 270 -26.79 -1.42 -8.53
N GLN A 271 -26.47 -2.15 -7.48
CA GLN A 271 -25.89 -1.60 -6.25
C GLN A 271 -24.49 -1.01 -6.47
N GLN A 272 -23.67 -1.65 -7.32
CA GLN A 272 -22.39 -1.09 -7.71
C GLN A 272 -22.52 0.14 -8.61
N GLY A 273 -23.58 0.23 -9.41
CA GLY A 273 -23.97 1.44 -10.13
C GLY A 273 -24.30 2.57 -9.15
N ALA A 274 -25.23 2.32 -8.24
CA ALA A 274 -25.61 3.27 -7.19
C ALA A 274 -24.42 3.76 -6.36
N MET A 275 -23.46 2.87 -6.04
CA MET A 275 -22.22 3.26 -5.37
C MET A 275 -21.39 4.24 -6.21
N ARG A 276 -21.22 3.99 -7.51
CA ARG A 276 -20.49 4.91 -8.40
C ARG A 276 -21.14 6.28 -8.47
N ASP A 277 -22.47 6.32 -8.60
CA ASP A 277 -23.23 7.58 -8.70
C ASP A 277 -23.19 8.34 -7.37
N TYR A 278 -23.25 7.62 -6.24
CA TYR A 278 -23.12 8.21 -4.92
C TYR A 278 -21.74 8.86 -4.70
N LEU A 279 -20.67 8.20 -5.13
CA LEU A 279 -19.30 8.73 -5.02
C LEU A 279 -19.07 9.95 -5.92
N LYS A 280 -19.73 10.04 -7.08
CA LYS A 280 -19.70 11.26 -7.92
C LYS A 280 -20.31 12.47 -7.21
N GLN A 281 -21.34 12.26 -6.40
CA GLN A 281 -21.99 13.31 -5.61
C GLN A 281 -21.20 13.71 -4.36
N HIS A 282 -20.26 12.88 -3.93
CA HIS A 282 -19.46 13.07 -2.72
C HIS A 282 -17.95 12.87 -3.01
N PRO A 283 -17.26 13.83 -3.65
CA PRO A 283 -15.88 13.68 -4.13
C PRO A 283 -14.84 13.38 -3.03
N PHE A 284 -15.13 13.74 -1.78
CA PHE A 284 -14.27 13.43 -0.62
C PHE A 284 -14.33 11.95 -0.20
N LEU A 285 -15.26 11.15 -0.73
CA LEU A 285 -15.37 9.72 -0.48
C LEU A 285 -14.63 8.92 -1.53
N HIS A 286 -13.91 7.89 -1.08
CA HIS A 286 -13.19 6.97 -1.95
C HIS A 286 -13.77 5.56 -1.87
N ARG A 287 -13.80 4.87 -3.04
CA ARG A 287 -14.28 3.50 -3.11
C ARG A 287 -13.27 2.53 -2.50
N ASP A 288 -13.71 1.78 -1.51
CA ASP A 288 -12.93 0.70 -0.90
C ASP A 288 -13.48 -0.66 -1.33
N TYR A 289 -12.89 -1.22 -2.39
CA TYR A 289 -13.30 -2.53 -2.92
C TYR A 289 -13.14 -3.68 -1.92
N ALA A 290 -12.21 -3.57 -0.95
CA ALA A 290 -12.05 -4.58 0.09
C ALA A 290 -13.29 -4.66 1.01
N ARG A 291 -14.01 -3.54 1.16
CA ARG A 291 -15.24 -3.47 1.93
C ARG A 291 -16.47 -4.04 1.20
N GLU A 292 -16.39 -4.20 -0.12
CA GLU A 292 -17.42 -4.82 -0.94
C GLU A 292 -17.22 -6.34 -1.14
N LYS A 293 -16.11 -6.91 -0.61
CA LYS A 293 -15.82 -8.34 -0.76
C LYS A 293 -16.71 -9.19 0.12
N TYR A 294 -17.20 -10.28 -0.46
CA TYR A 294 -17.62 -11.47 0.26
C TYR A 294 -16.40 -12.37 0.47
N TYR A 295 -16.13 -12.78 1.69
CA TYR A 295 -14.86 -13.42 2.06
C TYR A 295 -14.73 -14.88 1.59
N ASP A 296 -15.80 -15.50 1.21
CA ASP A 296 -15.84 -16.91 0.77
C ASP A 296 -15.88 -17.06 -0.76
N ASP A 297 -15.39 -16.05 -1.48
CA ASP A 297 -15.32 -16.08 -2.94
C ASP A 297 -14.07 -16.84 -3.42
N PRO A 298 -14.18 -18.15 -3.77
CA PRO A 298 -13.06 -18.97 -4.24
C PRO A 298 -12.48 -18.45 -5.56
N TYR A 299 -13.31 -17.81 -6.39
CA TYR A 299 -12.91 -17.27 -7.69
C TYR A 299 -11.96 -16.09 -7.54
N THR A 300 -12.28 -15.16 -6.66
CA THR A 300 -11.40 -14.02 -6.38
C THR A 300 -10.08 -14.47 -5.74
N LYS A 301 -10.11 -15.51 -4.91
CA LYS A 301 -8.91 -16.10 -4.30
C LYS A 301 -8.04 -16.76 -5.36
N ALA A 302 -8.60 -17.60 -6.21
CA ALA A 302 -7.88 -18.27 -7.29
C ALA A 302 -7.27 -17.26 -8.28
N LYS A 303 -8.03 -16.23 -8.68
CA LYS A 303 -7.54 -15.16 -9.58
C LYS A 303 -6.37 -14.37 -8.97
N LYS A 304 -6.39 -14.11 -7.67
CA LYS A 304 -5.27 -13.45 -6.97
C LYS A 304 -4.04 -14.35 -6.88
N GLU A 305 -4.23 -15.66 -6.63
CA GLU A 305 -3.12 -16.60 -6.59
C GLU A 305 -2.46 -16.75 -7.96
N VAL A 306 -3.25 -16.80 -9.04
CA VAL A 306 -2.73 -16.81 -10.41
C VAL A 306 -1.93 -15.55 -10.70
N LYS A 307 -2.50 -14.36 -10.40
CA LYS A 307 -1.79 -13.09 -10.60
C LYS A 307 -0.50 -13.02 -9.79
N LEU A 308 -0.52 -13.45 -8.53
CA LEU A 308 0.67 -13.47 -7.68
C LEU A 308 1.75 -14.42 -8.22
N ARG A 309 1.36 -15.61 -8.74
CA ARG A 309 2.28 -16.54 -9.38
C ARG A 309 2.90 -15.96 -10.65
N GLU A 310 2.11 -15.26 -11.46
CA GLU A 310 2.61 -14.57 -12.66
C GLU A 310 3.58 -13.44 -12.31
N GLU A 311 3.29 -12.65 -11.29
CA GLU A 311 4.19 -11.60 -10.79
C GLU A 311 5.49 -12.20 -10.23
N GLN A 312 5.40 -13.26 -9.44
CA GLN A 312 6.58 -13.98 -8.92
C GLN A 312 7.42 -14.60 -10.04
N LYS A 313 6.78 -15.14 -11.08
CA LYS A 313 7.47 -15.67 -12.26
C LYS A 313 8.26 -14.57 -12.96
N LYS A 314 7.63 -13.41 -13.22
CA LYS A 314 8.30 -12.24 -13.82
C LYS A 314 9.49 -11.75 -12.99
N VAL A 315 9.33 -11.69 -11.66
CA VAL A 315 10.43 -11.29 -10.76
C VAL A 315 11.59 -12.28 -10.82
N ARG A 316 11.32 -13.60 -10.87
CA ARG A 316 12.37 -14.62 -11.01
C ARG A 316 13.07 -14.53 -12.36
N GLU A 317 12.32 -14.34 -13.45
CA GLU A 317 12.88 -14.17 -14.80
C GLU A 317 13.79 -12.92 -14.87
N LEU A 318 13.37 -11.81 -14.27
CA LEU A 318 14.19 -10.59 -14.19
C LEU A 318 15.45 -10.81 -13.34
N ALA A 319 15.34 -11.52 -12.21
CA ALA A 319 16.50 -11.84 -11.36
C ALA A 319 17.51 -12.73 -12.08
N THR A 320 17.04 -13.73 -12.84
CA THR A 320 17.91 -14.61 -13.65
C THR A 320 18.63 -13.81 -14.73
N LYS A 321 17.89 -12.99 -15.48
CA LYS A 321 18.48 -12.12 -16.53
C LYS A 321 19.51 -11.16 -15.94
N ARG A 322 19.25 -10.60 -14.76
CA ARG A 322 20.20 -9.71 -14.08
C ARG A 322 21.47 -10.44 -13.66
N ALA A 323 21.35 -11.65 -13.15
CA ALA A 323 22.49 -12.48 -12.77
C ALA A 323 23.36 -12.86 -14.00
N GLU A 324 22.73 -13.15 -15.13
CA GLU A 324 23.41 -13.40 -16.41
C GLU A 324 24.18 -12.17 -16.89
N LEU A 325 23.55 -10.98 -16.82
CA LEU A 325 24.18 -9.71 -17.16
C LEU A 325 25.38 -9.42 -16.24
N ASP A 326 25.21 -9.56 -14.93
CA ASP A 326 26.28 -9.34 -13.95
C ASP A 326 27.46 -10.30 -14.19
N LYS A 327 27.18 -11.55 -14.59
CA LYS A 327 28.20 -12.53 -14.93
C LYS A 327 28.95 -12.14 -16.23
N ALA A 328 28.22 -11.69 -17.26
CA ALA A 328 28.81 -11.26 -18.52
C ALA A 328 29.66 -9.99 -18.34
N VAL A 329 29.20 -9.03 -17.53
CA VAL A 329 29.98 -7.83 -17.17
C VAL A 329 31.28 -8.21 -16.44
N LYS A 330 31.17 -9.05 -15.41
CA LYS A 330 32.34 -9.48 -14.62
C LYS A 330 33.36 -10.31 -15.43
N SER A 331 32.92 -11.04 -16.44
CA SER A 331 33.80 -11.82 -17.31
C SER A 331 34.45 -10.99 -18.45
N GLY A 332 34.13 -9.68 -18.55
CA GLY A 332 34.62 -8.81 -19.60
C GLY A 332 34.09 -9.14 -21.02
N LYS A 333 33.01 -9.93 -21.06
CA LYS A 333 32.41 -10.34 -22.34
C LYS A 333 31.57 -9.25 -23.00
N ILE A 334 31.07 -8.26 -22.23
CA ILE A 334 30.34 -7.13 -22.80
C ILE A 334 31.29 -6.23 -23.59
N VAL A 335 30.93 -5.92 -24.80
CA VAL A 335 31.75 -5.08 -25.69
C VAL A 335 31.88 -3.65 -25.10
N SER A 336 33.11 -3.14 -25.10
CA SER A 336 33.39 -1.76 -24.72
C SER A 336 33.02 -0.80 -25.86
N VAL A 337 32.16 0.17 -25.58
CA VAL A 337 31.71 1.19 -26.56
C VAL A 337 32.63 2.39 -26.47
N SER A 338 33.28 2.71 -27.65
CA SER A 338 34.24 3.81 -27.77
C SER A 338 33.59 5.17 -28.02
N GLY A 339 32.33 5.17 -28.52
CA GLY A 339 31.57 6.40 -28.82
C GLY A 339 30.08 6.16 -28.99
N VAL A 340 29.29 7.23 -28.92
CA VAL A 340 27.83 7.19 -29.10
C VAL A 340 27.43 8.22 -30.15
N THR A 341 26.63 7.81 -31.15
CA THR A 341 25.95 8.70 -32.09
C THR A 341 24.44 8.73 -31.77
N VAL A 342 23.80 9.88 -32.02
CA VAL A 342 22.36 10.04 -31.77
C VAL A 342 21.67 10.57 -33.02
N GLY A 343 20.54 9.96 -33.39
CA GLY A 343 19.74 10.40 -34.53
C GLY A 343 19.27 9.27 -35.43
N HIS A 344 18.87 9.63 -36.67
CA HIS A 344 18.37 8.66 -37.66
C HIS A 344 19.45 8.04 -38.55
N THR A 345 20.61 8.68 -38.64
CA THR A 345 21.71 8.25 -39.52
C THR A 345 22.66 7.33 -38.74
N PRO A 346 22.84 6.08 -39.16
CA PRO A 346 23.81 5.18 -38.53
C PRO A 346 25.24 5.65 -38.73
N PRO A 347 26.22 5.17 -37.93
CA PRO A 347 27.63 5.48 -38.07
C PRO A 347 28.14 5.18 -39.49
N GLY A 348 29.06 6.00 -39.98
CA GLY A 348 29.61 5.92 -41.33
C GLY A 348 30.34 4.63 -41.66
N LYS A 349 30.80 4.49 -42.92
CA LYS A 349 31.60 3.32 -43.40
C LYS A 349 33.05 3.35 -42.89
N ALA A 350 33.53 4.50 -42.42
CA ALA A 350 34.83 4.69 -41.79
C ALA A 350 34.67 5.31 -40.40
N GLY A 351 35.52 4.90 -39.47
CA GLY A 351 35.55 5.37 -38.07
C GLY A 351 36.94 5.17 -37.46
N GLU A 352 37.06 5.33 -36.17
CA GLU A 352 38.29 5.08 -35.43
C GLU A 352 38.66 3.58 -35.48
N PRO A 353 39.94 3.22 -35.76
CA PRO A 353 40.38 1.84 -35.78
C PRO A 353 40.06 1.07 -34.48
N ASN A 354 39.67 -0.20 -34.64
CA ASN A 354 39.36 -1.11 -33.55
C ASN A 354 38.29 -0.57 -32.55
N SER A 355 37.40 0.29 -33.03
CA SER A 355 36.38 0.92 -32.19
C SER A 355 34.99 0.30 -32.36
N VAL A 356 34.17 0.47 -31.33
CA VAL A 356 32.73 0.14 -31.38
C VAL A 356 31.92 1.39 -31.06
N VAL A 357 31.08 1.79 -32.00
CA VAL A 357 30.23 2.98 -31.86
C VAL A 357 28.78 2.57 -31.67
N GLN A 358 28.15 3.01 -30.58
CA GLN A 358 26.75 2.78 -30.32
C GLN A 358 25.90 3.85 -31.03
N HIS A 359 24.81 3.42 -31.64
CA HIS A 359 23.85 4.28 -32.31
C HIS A 359 22.53 4.31 -31.51
N ASN A 360 22.14 5.51 -31.05
CA ASN A 360 20.93 5.75 -30.29
C ASN A 360 19.90 6.55 -31.11
N ALA A 361 18.64 6.26 -30.91
CA ALA A 361 17.54 7.13 -31.33
C ALA A 361 17.48 8.41 -30.47
N THR A 362 16.77 9.41 -30.94
CA THR A 362 16.60 10.69 -30.21
C THR A 362 15.85 10.56 -28.88
N ASN A 363 15.08 9.49 -28.72
CA ASN A 363 14.41 9.15 -27.44
C ASN A 363 15.30 8.34 -26.47
N GLY A 364 16.56 8.09 -26.82
CA GLY A 364 17.53 7.36 -26.02
C GLY A 364 17.56 5.84 -26.22
N ASP A 365 16.68 5.27 -27.02
CA ASP A 365 16.71 3.84 -27.33
C ASP A 365 17.94 3.48 -28.13
N VAL A 366 18.60 2.34 -27.81
CA VAL A 366 19.76 1.87 -28.56
C VAL A 366 19.29 1.15 -29.82
N LEU A 367 19.65 1.67 -30.99
CA LEU A 367 19.26 1.13 -32.28
C LEU A 367 20.23 0.05 -32.75
N GLY A 368 21.53 0.23 -32.49
CA GLY A 368 22.56 -0.69 -32.96
C GLY A 368 23.96 -0.37 -32.44
N ARG A 369 24.94 -1.22 -32.84
CA ARG A 369 26.36 -1.02 -32.61
C ARG A 369 27.12 -1.31 -33.90
N THR A 370 27.99 -0.38 -34.27
CA THR A 370 28.88 -0.46 -35.44
C THR A 370 30.28 -0.80 -34.97
N TYR A 371 30.90 -1.78 -35.63
CA TYR A 371 32.26 -2.27 -35.34
C TYR A 371 33.17 -1.91 -36.48
N TYR A 372 34.35 -1.39 -36.15
CA TYR A 372 35.39 -1.01 -37.07
C TYR A 372 36.63 -1.89 -36.90
N ASP A 373 37.30 -2.24 -38.03
CA ASP A 373 38.55 -3.02 -38.03
C ASP A 373 39.76 -2.16 -37.62
N ASP A 374 40.95 -2.75 -37.70
CA ASP A 374 42.24 -2.09 -37.40
C ASP A 374 42.61 -0.97 -38.41
N ARG A 375 41.97 -0.93 -39.59
CA ARG A 375 42.11 0.13 -40.59
C ARG A 375 41.01 1.20 -40.46
N GLY A 376 40.03 1.00 -39.56
CA GLY A 376 38.92 1.92 -39.37
C GLY A 376 37.78 1.73 -40.37
N TYR A 377 37.72 0.62 -41.10
CA TYR A 377 36.58 0.28 -41.96
C TYR A 377 35.52 -0.46 -41.19
N LYS A 378 34.24 -0.16 -41.49
CA LYS A 378 33.10 -0.84 -40.87
C LYS A 378 33.09 -2.31 -41.27
N VAL A 379 33.20 -3.21 -40.28
CA VAL A 379 33.14 -4.65 -40.53
C VAL A 379 31.77 -5.24 -40.25
N LYS A 380 31.04 -4.68 -39.27
CA LYS A 380 29.66 -5.10 -38.99
C LYS A 380 28.84 -4.03 -38.32
N ASP A 381 27.53 -4.07 -38.55
CA ASP A 381 26.49 -3.37 -37.80
C ASP A 381 25.59 -4.40 -37.15
N ILE A 382 25.46 -4.33 -35.83
CA ILE A 382 24.47 -5.10 -35.10
C ILE A 382 23.28 -4.20 -34.85
N HIS A 383 22.11 -4.60 -35.36
CA HIS A 383 20.83 -3.92 -35.15
C HIS A 383 19.99 -4.68 -34.14
N PHE A 384 19.39 -3.99 -33.19
CA PHE A 384 18.60 -4.62 -32.10
C PHE A 384 17.09 -4.62 -32.35
N THR A 385 16.65 -4.20 -33.54
CA THR A 385 15.26 -4.17 -33.98
C THR A 385 15.11 -4.57 -35.44
N ASN A 386 13.89 -4.89 -35.88
CA ASN A 386 13.55 -5.17 -37.28
C ASN A 386 13.28 -3.91 -38.13
N HIS A 387 13.54 -2.71 -37.62
CA HIS A 387 13.24 -1.43 -38.28
C HIS A 387 11.76 -1.28 -38.72
N LYS A 388 10.82 -1.93 -38.04
CA LYS A 388 9.41 -2.05 -38.44
C LYS A 388 9.19 -2.78 -39.77
N GLN A 389 10.14 -3.64 -40.19
CA GLN A 389 10.09 -4.43 -41.41
C GLN A 389 10.33 -5.92 -41.09
N PRO A 390 9.37 -6.59 -40.41
CA PRO A 390 9.56 -7.97 -39.93
C PRO A 390 9.80 -8.97 -41.05
N ASP A 391 9.22 -8.74 -42.23
CA ASP A 391 9.41 -9.62 -43.41
C ASP A 391 10.83 -9.59 -43.96
N LYS A 392 11.55 -8.48 -43.79
CA LYS A 392 12.94 -8.35 -44.23
C LYS A 392 13.96 -8.74 -43.16
N HIS A 393 13.56 -8.72 -41.90
CA HIS A 393 14.43 -9.03 -40.77
C HIS A 393 13.74 -10.03 -39.84
N PRO A 394 13.51 -11.28 -40.26
CA PRO A 394 12.80 -12.32 -39.50
C PRO A 394 13.72 -13.01 -38.48
N TYR A 395 14.67 -12.29 -37.88
CA TYR A 395 15.68 -12.82 -36.99
C TYR A 395 15.35 -12.54 -35.54
N GLY A 396 15.76 -13.44 -34.63
CA GLY A 396 15.61 -13.29 -33.20
C GLY A 396 14.17 -13.01 -32.74
N LYS A 397 14.00 -12.46 -31.51
CA LYS A 397 12.67 -12.16 -30.93
C LYS A 397 12.10 -10.83 -31.43
N LYS A 398 12.93 -9.88 -31.78
CA LYS A 398 12.55 -8.52 -32.23
C LYS A 398 13.11 -8.11 -33.56
N GLY A 399 13.61 -9.08 -34.30
CA GLY A 399 14.25 -8.87 -35.60
C GLY A 399 15.66 -8.35 -35.47
N GLU A 400 16.34 -8.64 -34.35
CA GLU A 400 17.74 -8.31 -34.16
C GLU A 400 18.61 -9.08 -35.15
N HIS A 401 19.48 -8.37 -35.88
CA HIS A 401 20.27 -8.92 -36.97
C HIS A 401 21.62 -8.21 -37.12
N VAL A 402 22.51 -8.85 -37.89
CA VAL A 402 23.83 -8.32 -38.23
C VAL A 402 23.92 -8.04 -39.72
N HIS A 403 24.49 -6.91 -40.06
CA HIS A 403 25.00 -6.65 -41.39
C HIS A 403 26.53 -6.75 -41.36
N ASP A 404 27.09 -7.72 -42.08
CA ASP A 404 28.54 -7.81 -42.28
C ASP A 404 28.92 -7.05 -43.55
N PHE A 405 30.04 -6.31 -43.49
CA PHE A 405 30.56 -5.48 -44.56
C PHE A 405 31.93 -5.99 -45.00
N VAL A 406 32.17 -6.00 -46.29
CA VAL A 406 33.45 -6.38 -46.89
C VAL A 406 33.97 -5.23 -47.73
N PHE A 407 35.24 -4.89 -47.52
CA PHE A 407 35.97 -3.89 -48.27
C PHE A 407 37.22 -4.54 -48.86
N ASP A 408 37.74 -4.04 -50.04
CA ASP A 408 39.01 -4.44 -50.57
C ASP A 408 40.20 -3.76 -49.86
N ASP A 409 41.40 -4.07 -50.29
CA ASP A 409 42.65 -3.54 -49.71
C ASP A 409 42.76 -2.02 -49.84
N ASP A 410 42.10 -1.44 -50.84
CA ASP A 410 42.07 0.00 -51.14
C ASP A 410 40.89 0.71 -50.39
N GLY A 411 40.11 -0.02 -49.61
CA GLY A 411 38.99 0.52 -48.83
C GLY A 411 37.73 0.75 -49.65
N LYS A 412 37.59 0.16 -50.81
CA LYS A 412 36.40 0.21 -51.64
C LYS A 412 35.40 -0.85 -51.17
N PHE A 413 34.15 -0.44 -50.95
CA PHE A 413 33.08 -1.34 -50.54
C PHE A 413 32.80 -2.43 -51.58
N ILE A 414 32.83 -3.70 -51.16
CA ILE A 414 32.56 -4.88 -52.01
C ILE A 414 31.14 -5.37 -51.81
N SER A 415 30.77 -5.73 -50.57
CA SER A 415 29.49 -6.37 -50.31
C SER A 415 28.98 -6.14 -48.89
N ARG A 416 27.67 -6.35 -48.72
CA ARG A 416 26.99 -6.41 -47.41
C ARG A 416 26.10 -7.65 -47.36
N THR A 417 26.23 -8.45 -46.33
CA THR A 417 25.33 -9.59 -46.06
C THR A 417 24.54 -9.34 -44.78
N THR A 418 23.39 -9.99 -44.66
CA THR A 418 22.54 -9.90 -43.46
C THR A 418 22.34 -11.30 -42.91
N ARG A 419 22.50 -11.44 -41.59
CA ARG A 419 22.36 -12.73 -40.88
C ARG A 419 21.86 -12.54 -39.45
N GLU A 420 21.54 -13.66 -38.82
CA GLU A 420 21.25 -13.70 -37.38
C GLU A 420 22.51 -13.47 -36.54
N LEU A 421 22.35 -12.95 -35.31
CA LEU A 421 23.44 -12.83 -34.33
C LEU A 421 23.93 -14.22 -33.92
N THR A 422 25.23 -14.39 -33.85
CA THR A 422 25.87 -15.54 -33.20
C THR A 422 25.73 -15.50 -31.71
N ASN A 423 25.96 -16.61 -31.02
CA ASN A 423 25.90 -16.66 -29.54
C ASN A 423 26.93 -15.70 -28.92
N ASN A 424 28.12 -15.57 -29.46
CA ASN A 424 29.13 -14.62 -28.97
C ASN A 424 28.65 -13.18 -29.10
N GLU A 425 28.09 -12.81 -30.26
CA GLU A 425 27.55 -11.47 -30.47
C GLU A 425 26.37 -11.17 -29.55
N ARG A 426 25.57 -12.17 -29.21
CA ARG A 426 24.51 -12.04 -28.21
C ARG A 426 25.07 -11.83 -26.80
N GLU A 427 26.14 -12.56 -26.42
CA GLU A 427 26.82 -12.37 -25.14
C GLU A 427 27.49 -11.01 -25.04
N GLU A 428 28.20 -10.56 -26.09
CA GLU A 428 28.87 -9.26 -26.18
C GLU A 428 27.92 -8.06 -26.10
N ASN A 429 26.66 -8.24 -26.48
CA ASN A 429 25.62 -7.21 -26.50
C ASN A 429 24.49 -7.49 -25.52
N LEU A 430 24.71 -8.31 -24.50
CA LEU A 430 23.70 -8.72 -23.55
C LEU A 430 23.13 -7.52 -22.75
N ASP A 431 23.93 -6.48 -22.52
CA ASP A 431 23.53 -5.24 -21.87
C ASP A 431 22.40 -4.49 -22.58
N ILE A 432 22.28 -4.68 -23.92
CA ILE A 432 21.19 -4.13 -24.72
C ILE A 432 20.09 -5.16 -24.90
N LEU A 433 20.42 -6.37 -25.29
CA LEU A 433 19.45 -7.44 -25.53
C LEU A 433 18.66 -7.81 -24.25
N TRP A 434 19.26 -7.56 -23.08
CA TRP A 434 18.60 -7.74 -21.80
C TRP A 434 17.41 -6.79 -21.58
N ARG A 435 17.45 -5.59 -22.15
CA ARG A 435 16.38 -4.58 -22.00
C ARG A 435 15.11 -4.95 -22.77
N TYR A 436 15.21 -5.91 -23.66
CA TYR A 436 14.13 -6.37 -24.55
C TYR A 436 13.74 -7.82 -24.22
#